data_79446eb56ab09843d0b5b07ac48e327b
#
_entry.id   79446eb56ab09843d0b5b07ac48e327b
#
_cell.length_a   1.000
_cell.length_b   1.000
_cell.length_c   1.000
_cell.angle_alpha   90.00
_cell.angle_beta   90.00
_cell.angle_gamma   90.00
#
_symmetry.space_group_name_H-M   'P 1'
#
loop_
_entity.id
_entity.type
_entity.pdbx_description
1 polymer ?
#
loop_
_entity_poly.entity_id
_entity_poly.type
_entity_poly.pdbx_seq_one_letter_code
_entity_poly.pdbx_strand_id
1 'polypeptide(L)'
;MDFAIDRTTQQRIEKLQALGREHIRPLGIEADKLGRPTPPEHPYFEKLVGMGYGRTRYKGRKGQDDTPKKSADKNKTKRMGRSRASLLLSEQMSYWDRGVAVSAPGPGLGEGAIISMGTEDQKERYLSPFIKLDKPRWGAFAMTEPAAGSDVASIQTRAIKDGDNWVLIGNKSFSGNSSRSDFILVWATVDPSLGRGGHRAFLVERGMPGLQDFHIEKKMGLKAYESTSFRLEECRVPGENLLGGEAYYESRAGFKGAMATFNATRPLIAAMAVGIGRSALDESLAFARENQMLDDPRVRDR
;
A
#
# COMPACT_ATOMS: atom_id res chain seq x y z
N MET A 1 -14.96 -24.16 -14.19
CA MET A 1 -13.97 -23.29 -13.50
C MET A 1 -13.50 -24.06 -12.26
N ASP A 2 -12.21 -24.31 -12.10
CA ASP A 2 -11.67 -25.03 -10.95
C ASP A 2 -11.47 -24.06 -9.78
N PHE A 3 -12.17 -24.28 -8.66
CA PHE A 3 -12.10 -23.46 -7.45
C PHE A 3 -11.17 -24.05 -6.37
N ALA A 4 -10.52 -25.20 -6.66
CA ALA A 4 -9.62 -25.83 -5.70
C ALA A 4 -8.46 -24.88 -5.30
N ILE A 5 -8.13 -24.89 -4.01
CA ILE A 5 -7.01 -24.14 -3.46
C ILE A 5 -5.81 -25.10 -3.42
N ASP A 6 -4.69 -24.72 -4.04
CA ASP A 6 -3.48 -25.53 -3.99
C ASP A 6 -2.89 -25.57 -2.56
N ARG A 7 -2.16 -26.67 -2.28
CA ARG A 7 -1.59 -26.93 -0.95
C ARG A 7 -0.71 -25.79 -0.44
N THR A 8 0.06 -25.15 -1.32
CA THR A 8 0.95 -24.05 -0.94
C THR A 8 0.14 -22.83 -0.50
N THR A 9 -0.91 -22.48 -1.21
CA THR A 9 -1.81 -21.38 -0.87
C THR A 9 -2.58 -21.70 0.42
N GLN A 10 -3.04 -22.93 0.60
CA GLN A 10 -3.72 -23.37 1.81
C GLN A 10 -2.81 -23.23 3.05
N GLN A 11 -1.56 -23.68 2.98
CA GLN A 11 -0.59 -23.52 4.07
C GLN A 11 -0.32 -22.05 4.41
N ARG A 12 -0.32 -21.16 3.40
CA ARG A 12 -0.18 -19.71 3.64
C ARG A 12 -1.41 -19.13 4.33
N ILE A 13 -2.60 -19.57 3.98
CA ILE A 13 -3.85 -19.18 4.65
C ILE A 13 -3.80 -19.60 6.13
N GLU A 14 -3.43 -20.84 6.42
CA GLU A 14 -3.32 -21.35 7.80
C GLU A 14 -2.32 -20.54 8.64
N LYS A 15 -1.17 -20.20 8.08
CA LYS A 15 -0.20 -19.31 8.73
C LYS A 15 -0.76 -17.92 8.99
N LEU A 16 -1.52 -17.37 8.06
CA LEU A 16 -2.18 -16.06 8.23
C LEU A 16 -3.28 -16.13 9.28
N GLN A 17 -4.01 -17.23 9.38
CA GLN A 17 -5.02 -17.43 10.42
C GLN A 17 -4.39 -17.48 11.83
N ALA A 18 -3.26 -18.17 12.00
CA ALA A 18 -2.52 -18.18 13.25
C ALA A 18 -2.03 -16.76 13.61
N LEU A 19 -1.33 -16.10 12.66
CA LEU A 19 -0.86 -14.72 12.84
C LEU A 19 -2.02 -13.76 13.14
N GLY A 20 -3.15 -13.95 12.48
CA GLY A 20 -4.37 -13.16 12.65
C GLY A 20 -4.92 -13.24 14.05
N ARG A 21 -5.07 -14.46 14.56
CA ARG A 21 -5.60 -14.71 15.89
C ARG A 21 -4.68 -14.21 16.98
N GLU A 22 -3.39 -14.49 16.86
CA GLU A 22 -2.41 -14.22 17.90
C GLU A 22 -1.98 -12.74 17.97
N HIS A 23 -1.97 -12.03 16.82
CA HIS A 23 -1.38 -10.70 16.74
C HIS A 23 -2.25 -9.67 16.06
N ILE A 24 -2.84 -9.96 14.88
CA ILE A 24 -3.52 -8.94 14.07
C ILE A 24 -4.80 -8.46 14.76
N ARG A 25 -5.66 -9.38 15.20
CA ARG A 25 -6.92 -9.05 15.85
C ARG A 25 -6.70 -8.31 17.18
N PRO A 26 -5.86 -8.80 18.12
CA PRO A 26 -5.58 -8.07 19.35
C PRO A 26 -5.05 -6.67 19.12
N LEU A 27 -4.12 -6.50 18.19
CA LEU A 27 -3.54 -5.19 17.87
C LEU A 27 -4.55 -4.24 17.23
N GLY A 28 -5.44 -4.75 16.37
CA GLY A 28 -6.54 -3.97 15.80
C GLY A 28 -7.52 -3.46 16.86
N ILE A 29 -7.90 -4.33 17.81
CA ILE A 29 -8.76 -3.97 18.95
C ILE A 29 -8.08 -2.92 19.84
N GLU A 30 -6.79 -3.08 20.12
CA GLU A 30 -6.02 -2.12 20.91
C GLU A 30 -6.00 -0.74 20.20
N ALA A 31 -5.65 -0.69 18.93
CA ALA A 31 -5.63 0.53 18.16
C ALA A 31 -7.01 1.21 18.06
N ASP A 32 -8.08 0.41 17.99
CA ASP A 32 -9.45 0.95 18.00
C ASP A 32 -9.80 1.60 19.34
N LYS A 33 -9.48 0.96 20.45
CA LYS A 33 -9.67 1.50 21.80
C LYS A 33 -8.85 2.78 22.04
N LEU A 34 -7.59 2.80 21.58
CA LEU A 34 -6.70 3.94 21.73
C LEU A 34 -7.02 5.08 20.75
N GLY A 35 -7.78 4.81 19.69
CA GLY A 35 -8.13 5.78 18.65
C GLY A 35 -6.94 6.29 17.85
N ARG A 36 -5.83 5.56 17.79
CA ARG A 36 -4.58 5.97 17.13
C ARG A 36 -3.90 4.81 16.40
N PRO A 37 -3.07 5.08 15.39
CA PRO A 37 -2.31 4.06 14.69
C PRO A 37 -1.32 3.34 15.60
N THR A 38 -1.02 2.09 15.24
CA THR A 38 0.07 1.32 15.86
C THR A 38 1.39 2.06 15.62
N PRO A 39 2.17 2.38 16.66
CA PRO A 39 3.44 3.10 16.51
C PRO A 39 4.47 2.28 15.73
N PRO A 40 5.38 2.94 14.97
CA PRO A 40 6.34 2.25 14.11
C PRO A 40 7.33 1.35 14.87
N GLU A 41 7.57 1.63 16.15
CA GLU A 41 8.46 0.87 17.04
C GLU A 41 7.80 -0.39 17.61
N HIS A 42 6.51 -0.63 17.33
CA HIS A 42 5.80 -1.77 17.90
C HIS A 42 6.44 -3.10 17.44
N PRO A 43 6.71 -4.06 18.37
CA PRO A 43 7.43 -5.31 18.07
C PRO A 43 6.80 -6.18 16.99
N TYR A 44 5.51 -6.02 16.75
CA TYR A 44 4.79 -6.68 15.67
C TYR A 44 5.41 -6.42 14.29
N PHE A 45 5.91 -5.21 14.04
CA PHE A 45 6.51 -4.88 12.73
C PHE A 45 7.87 -5.56 12.54
N GLU A 46 8.68 -5.70 13.58
CA GLU A 46 9.91 -6.49 13.55
C GLU A 46 9.62 -7.98 13.30
N LYS A 47 8.59 -8.51 13.96
CA LYS A 47 8.13 -9.88 13.72
C LYS A 47 7.71 -10.09 12.26
N LEU A 48 6.97 -9.16 11.66
CA LEU A 48 6.59 -9.23 10.25
C LEU A 48 7.82 -9.27 9.33
N VAL A 49 8.80 -8.40 9.57
CA VAL A 49 10.05 -8.36 8.82
C VAL A 49 10.80 -9.70 8.95
N GLY A 50 10.92 -10.24 10.16
CA GLY A 50 11.52 -11.55 10.42
C GLY A 50 10.82 -12.69 9.66
N MET A 51 9.51 -12.60 9.46
CA MET A 51 8.71 -13.54 8.66
C MET A 51 8.84 -13.30 7.14
N GLY A 52 9.58 -12.28 6.72
CA GLY A 52 9.81 -11.93 5.31
C GLY A 52 8.71 -11.08 4.68
N TYR A 53 7.84 -10.44 5.46
CA TYR A 53 6.91 -9.43 4.97
C TYR A 53 7.61 -8.12 4.61
N GLY A 54 6.99 -7.29 3.77
CA GLY A 54 7.50 -5.98 3.40
C GLY A 54 8.55 -5.97 2.30
N ARG A 55 8.86 -7.13 1.71
CA ARG A 55 9.85 -7.22 0.63
C ARG A 55 9.29 -6.67 -0.67
N THR A 56 10.18 -5.98 -1.41
CA THR A 56 9.88 -5.51 -2.77
C THR A 56 9.83 -6.66 -3.78
N ARG A 57 9.12 -6.40 -4.88
CA ARG A 57 9.15 -7.26 -6.10
C ARG A 57 10.37 -6.99 -6.98
N TYR A 58 11.08 -5.88 -6.77
CA TYR A 58 12.32 -5.57 -7.44
C TYR A 58 13.41 -6.55 -7.02
N LYS A 59 14.19 -7.05 -7.97
CA LYS A 59 15.19 -8.09 -7.71
C LYS A 59 16.63 -7.57 -7.64
N GLY A 60 16.82 -6.24 -7.82
CA GLY A 60 18.15 -5.65 -7.98
C GLY A 60 18.70 -5.76 -9.41
N ARG A 61 19.70 -4.98 -9.74
CA ARG A 61 20.36 -4.98 -11.07
C ARG A 61 20.90 -6.35 -11.46
N LYS A 62 21.47 -7.10 -10.51
CA LYS A 62 22.02 -8.45 -10.74
C LYS A 62 20.97 -9.54 -10.94
N GLY A 63 19.73 -9.31 -10.53
CA GLY A 63 18.65 -10.30 -10.66
C GLY A 63 17.82 -10.16 -11.95
N GLN A 64 18.15 -9.19 -12.80
CA GLN A 64 17.46 -9.01 -14.10
C GLN A 64 17.97 -9.99 -15.18
N ASP A 65 19.19 -10.51 -15.06
CA ASP A 65 19.76 -11.50 -15.98
C ASP A 65 19.24 -12.93 -15.78
N ASP A 66 18.52 -13.17 -14.69
CA ASP A 66 17.82 -14.43 -14.45
C ASP A 66 16.48 -14.45 -15.20
N THR A 67 16.54 -14.70 -16.52
CA THR A 67 15.37 -15.23 -17.24
C THR A 67 14.86 -16.44 -16.46
N PRO A 68 13.55 -16.51 -16.13
CA PRO A 68 13.03 -17.66 -15.43
C PRO A 68 13.25 -18.89 -16.31
N LYS A 69 14.22 -19.73 -15.97
CA LYS A 69 14.36 -21.06 -16.54
C LYS A 69 13.04 -21.74 -16.31
N LYS A 70 12.24 -21.89 -17.36
CA LYS A 70 11.05 -22.73 -17.39
C LYS A 70 11.54 -24.16 -17.13
N SER A 71 11.65 -24.56 -15.88
CA SER A 71 11.79 -25.97 -15.56
C SER A 71 10.48 -26.64 -15.94
N ALA A 72 10.49 -27.35 -17.04
CA ALA A 72 9.42 -28.21 -17.49
C ALA A 72 9.39 -29.46 -16.60
N ASP A 73 8.99 -29.30 -15.36
CA ASP A 73 8.63 -30.42 -14.48
C ASP A 73 7.17 -30.76 -14.73
N LYS A 74 6.94 -31.76 -15.56
CA LYS A 74 5.61 -32.26 -15.98
C LYS A 74 4.77 -32.82 -14.83
N ASN A 75 5.32 -32.96 -13.61
CA ASN A 75 4.64 -33.52 -12.44
C ASN A 75 4.24 -32.47 -11.38
N LYS A 76 4.30 -31.15 -11.69
CA LYS A 76 3.82 -30.13 -10.75
C LYS A 76 2.32 -30.10 -10.71
N THR A 77 1.72 -30.49 -9.59
CA THR A 77 0.35 -30.13 -9.21
C THR A 77 0.07 -28.69 -9.64
N LYS A 78 -1.00 -28.51 -10.43
CA LYS A 78 -1.38 -27.23 -11.06
C LYS A 78 -1.47 -26.15 -9.99
N ARG A 79 -0.45 -25.30 -9.88
CA ARG A 79 -0.44 -24.20 -8.92
C ARG A 79 -1.51 -23.17 -9.28
N MET A 80 -2.23 -22.70 -8.26
CA MET A 80 -3.15 -21.58 -8.41
C MET A 80 -2.44 -20.35 -9.00
N GLY A 81 -3.09 -19.65 -9.92
CA GLY A 81 -2.55 -18.43 -10.50
C GLY A 81 -2.24 -17.38 -9.40
N ARG A 82 -1.11 -16.68 -9.54
CA ARG A 82 -0.60 -15.71 -8.55
C ARG A 82 -1.66 -14.69 -8.14
N SER A 83 -2.44 -14.16 -9.08
CA SER A 83 -3.50 -13.17 -8.81
C SER A 83 -4.59 -13.74 -7.91
N ARG A 84 -5.04 -14.97 -8.16
CA ARG A 84 -6.08 -15.64 -7.35
C ARG A 84 -5.58 -15.91 -5.92
N ALA A 85 -4.35 -16.41 -5.77
CA ALA A 85 -3.74 -16.58 -4.45
C ALA A 85 -3.65 -15.25 -3.68
N SER A 86 -3.27 -14.16 -4.37
CA SER A 86 -3.21 -12.82 -3.75
C SER A 86 -4.58 -12.33 -3.27
N LEU A 87 -5.67 -12.60 -4.01
CA LEU A 87 -7.03 -12.26 -3.58
C LEU A 87 -7.39 -12.98 -2.28
N LEU A 88 -7.20 -14.30 -2.22
CA LEU A 88 -7.50 -15.10 -1.03
C LEU A 88 -6.69 -14.68 0.19
N LEU A 89 -5.40 -14.39 0.00
CA LEU A 89 -4.53 -13.94 1.08
C LEU A 89 -4.91 -12.53 1.56
N SER A 90 -5.33 -11.63 0.66
CA SER A 90 -5.80 -10.29 1.01
C SER A 90 -7.13 -10.33 1.77
N GLU A 91 -8.04 -11.21 1.38
CA GLU A 91 -9.28 -11.49 2.12
C GLU A 91 -8.97 -11.96 3.55
N GLN A 92 -8.11 -12.97 3.69
CA GLN A 92 -7.73 -13.54 4.99
C GLN A 92 -7.05 -12.51 5.91
N MET A 93 -6.13 -11.70 5.39
CA MET A 93 -5.50 -10.63 6.18
C MET A 93 -6.53 -9.63 6.69
N SER A 94 -7.48 -9.24 5.86
CA SER A 94 -8.49 -8.24 6.18
C SER A 94 -9.61 -8.77 7.09
N TYR A 95 -9.82 -10.08 7.14
CA TYR A 95 -10.69 -10.75 8.09
C TYR A 95 -10.26 -10.48 9.54
N TRP A 96 -8.96 -10.48 9.81
CA TRP A 96 -8.45 -10.27 11.16
C TRP A 96 -8.42 -8.81 11.58
N ASP A 97 -7.79 -7.94 10.81
CA ASP A 97 -7.90 -6.48 10.86
C ASP A 97 -7.25 -5.83 9.64
N ARG A 98 -8.02 -5.09 8.89
CA ARG A 98 -7.55 -4.40 7.68
C ARG A 98 -6.57 -3.27 8.00
N GLY A 99 -6.78 -2.54 9.10
CA GLY A 99 -5.89 -1.46 9.52
C GLY A 99 -4.49 -1.95 9.82
N VAL A 100 -4.38 -3.02 10.62
CA VAL A 100 -3.11 -3.68 10.92
C VAL A 100 -2.46 -4.25 9.66
N ALA A 101 -3.25 -4.86 8.77
CA ALA A 101 -2.73 -5.45 7.54
C ALA A 101 -2.06 -4.42 6.62
N VAL A 102 -2.62 -3.20 6.49
CA VAL A 102 -2.06 -2.13 5.62
C VAL A 102 -1.01 -1.27 6.30
N SER A 103 -0.89 -1.35 7.61
CA SER A 103 0.20 -0.67 8.34
C SER A 103 1.54 -1.41 8.22
N ALA A 104 1.54 -2.64 7.68
CA ALA A 104 2.74 -3.45 7.52
C ALA A 104 3.88 -2.70 6.80
N PRO A 105 5.15 -2.94 7.21
CA PRO A 105 6.31 -2.41 6.50
C PRO A 105 6.32 -2.80 5.02
N GLY A 106 6.99 -2.01 4.19
CA GLY A 106 7.17 -2.29 2.77
C GLY A 106 7.31 -1.02 1.94
N PRO A 107 7.62 -1.14 0.63
CA PRO A 107 7.82 0.00 -0.26
C PRO A 107 6.52 0.78 -0.59
N GLY A 108 5.39 0.33 -0.03
CA GLY A 108 4.09 0.99 -0.16
C GLY A 108 3.47 0.91 -1.55
N LEU A 109 2.40 1.68 -1.72
CA LEU A 109 1.62 1.70 -2.98
C LEU A 109 2.42 2.27 -4.17
N GLY A 110 3.44 3.08 -3.89
CA GLY A 110 4.32 3.67 -4.91
C GLY A 110 5.22 2.65 -5.63
N GLU A 111 5.44 1.46 -5.07
CA GLU A 111 6.31 0.44 -5.64
C GLU A 111 6.01 0.14 -7.11
N GLY A 112 4.73 0.00 -7.44
CA GLY A 112 4.31 -0.31 -8.81
C GLY A 112 4.70 0.78 -9.81
N ALA A 113 4.58 2.04 -9.43
CA ALA A 113 4.99 3.18 -10.25
C ALA A 113 6.53 3.23 -10.38
N ILE A 114 7.27 3.03 -9.28
CA ILE A 114 8.74 3.02 -9.32
C ILE A 114 9.25 1.89 -10.23
N ILE A 115 8.68 0.70 -10.16
CA ILE A 115 9.06 -0.42 -11.03
C ILE A 115 8.77 -0.11 -12.51
N SER A 116 7.62 0.51 -12.81
CA SER A 116 7.17 0.71 -14.20
C SER A 116 7.74 1.96 -14.86
N MET A 117 8.02 3.00 -14.09
CA MET A 117 8.42 4.33 -14.60
C MET A 117 9.85 4.68 -14.24
N GLY A 118 10.35 4.20 -13.09
CA GLY A 118 11.64 4.60 -12.55
C GLY A 118 12.82 4.16 -13.40
N THR A 119 13.88 4.98 -13.40
CA THR A 119 15.19 4.59 -13.91
C THR A 119 15.78 3.45 -13.07
N GLU A 120 16.79 2.75 -13.58
CA GLU A 120 17.43 1.68 -12.80
C GLU A 120 18.12 2.23 -11.53
N ASP A 121 18.64 3.47 -11.57
CA ASP A 121 19.20 4.14 -10.39
C ASP A 121 18.14 4.43 -9.33
N GLN A 122 16.97 4.91 -9.76
CA GLN A 122 15.85 5.15 -8.87
C GLN A 122 15.32 3.85 -8.25
N LYS A 123 15.17 2.79 -9.05
CA LYS A 123 14.77 1.46 -8.53
C LYS A 123 15.78 0.94 -7.52
N GLU A 124 17.07 1.05 -7.81
CA GLU A 124 18.12 0.62 -6.90
C GLU A 124 18.09 1.44 -5.61
N ARG A 125 18.03 2.78 -5.69
CA ARG A 125 18.04 3.68 -4.53
C ARG A 125 16.84 3.47 -3.61
N TYR A 126 15.63 3.35 -4.16
CA TYR A 126 14.38 3.36 -3.39
C TYR A 126 13.79 1.98 -3.12
N LEU A 127 14.10 0.97 -3.92
CA LEU A 127 13.56 -0.38 -3.73
C LEU A 127 14.57 -1.39 -3.22
N SER A 128 15.88 -1.25 -3.50
CA SER A 128 16.87 -2.23 -3.01
C SER A 128 16.89 -2.39 -1.48
N PRO A 129 16.64 -1.32 -0.67
CA PRO A 129 16.53 -1.47 0.79
C PRO A 129 15.41 -2.40 1.25
N PHE A 130 14.44 -2.68 0.37
CA PHE A 130 13.32 -3.59 0.63
C PHE A 130 13.51 -5.00 0.05
N ILE A 131 14.65 -5.30 -0.58
CA ILE A 131 14.95 -6.68 -1.05
C ILE A 131 15.14 -7.61 0.15
N LYS A 132 15.89 -7.14 1.14
CA LYS A 132 16.12 -7.84 2.40
C LYS A 132 16.03 -6.82 3.54
N LEU A 133 14.90 -6.82 4.22
CA LEU A 133 14.71 -5.95 5.37
C LEU A 133 15.40 -6.55 6.60
N ASP A 134 16.17 -5.74 7.29
CA ASP A 134 16.76 -5.99 8.61
C ASP A 134 15.92 -5.36 9.74
N LYS A 135 15.14 -4.33 9.40
CA LYS A 135 14.24 -3.58 10.29
C LYS A 135 13.00 -3.10 9.53
N PRO A 136 11.93 -2.70 10.26
CA PRO A 136 10.77 -2.10 9.63
C PRO A 136 11.10 -0.83 8.86
N ARG A 137 10.66 -0.75 7.60
CA ARG A 137 10.78 0.40 6.71
C ARG A 137 9.51 0.60 5.91
N TRP A 138 9.20 1.82 5.56
CA TRP A 138 8.00 2.16 4.79
C TRP A 138 8.33 3.10 3.64
N GLY A 139 7.69 2.86 2.50
CA GLY A 139 7.48 3.85 1.45
C GLY A 139 6.02 4.29 1.46
N ALA A 140 5.76 5.51 1.02
CA ALA A 140 4.42 6.05 0.93
C ALA A 140 4.08 6.54 -0.48
N PHE A 141 2.78 6.85 -0.68
CA PHE A 141 2.24 7.34 -1.95
C PHE A 141 1.25 8.46 -1.67
N ALA A 142 1.42 9.61 -2.28
CA ALA A 142 0.61 10.79 -2.09
C ALA A 142 0.12 11.38 -3.41
N MET A 143 -1.16 11.21 -3.71
CA MET A 143 -1.82 11.79 -4.88
C MET A 143 -3.00 12.67 -4.45
N THR A 144 -3.81 12.18 -3.53
CA THR A 144 -5.04 12.83 -3.05
C THR A 144 -4.75 14.17 -2.40
N GLU A 145 -5.62 15.14 -2.66
CA GLU A 145 -5.59 16.49 -2.10
C GLU A 145 -6.95 16.83 -1.48
N PRO A 146 -7.05 17.88 -0.65
CA PRO A 146 -8.32 18.28 -0.04
C PRO A 146 -9.46 18.46 -1.05
N ALA A 147 -9.17 19.01 -2.24
CA ALA A 147 -10.14 19.26 -3.30
C ALA A 147 -10.10 18.24 -4.46
N ALA A 148 -9.18 17.27 -4.46
CA ALA A 148 -8.98 16.30 -5.55
C ALA A 148 -8.81 14.88 -5.01
N GLY A 149 -9.93 14.20 -4.75
CA GLY A 149 -9.99 12.80 -4.34
C GLY A 149 -10.24 11.87 -5.53
N SER A 150 -11.50 11.63 -5.87
CA SER A 150 -11.87 10.81 -7.04
C SER A 150 -11.47 11.47 -8.36
N ASP A 151 -11.54 12.79 -8.45
CA ASP A 151 -11.04 13.56 -9.58
C ASP A 151 -9.55 13.88 -9.43
N VAL A 152 -8.72 12.86 -9.55
CA VAL A 152 -7.26 13.01 -9.52
C VAL A 152 -6.70 13.80 -10.71
N ALA A 153 -7.50 14.09 -11.74
CA ALA A 153 -7.08 14.95 -12.84
C ALA A 153 -6.90 16.40 -12.39
N SER A 154 -7.62 16.79 -11.35
CA SER A 154 -7.70 18.17 -10.85
C SER A 154 -6.73 18.46 -9.68
N ILE A 155 -5.66 17.69 -9.50
CA ILE A 155 -4.66 17.99 -8.46
C ILE A 155 -4.04 19.37 -8.68
N GLN A 156 -3.82 20.10 -7.58
CA GLN A 156 -3.33 21.48 -7.56
C GLN A 156 -1.93 21.61 -6.97
N THR A 157 -1.36 20.57 -6.36
CA THR A 157 0.04 20.58 -5.93
C THR A 157 0.92 20.87 -7.13
N ARG A 158 1.64 22.01 -7.08
CA ARG A 158 2.46 22.49 -8.20
C ARG A 158 3.86 21.92 -8.13
N ALA A 159 4.43 21.66 -9.29
CA ALA A 159 5.85 21.37 -9.47
C ALA A 159 6.44 22.44 -10.40
N ILE A 160 7.33 23.25 -9.87
CA ILE A 160 7.98 24.37 -10.57
C ILE A 160 9.45 24.00 -10.78
N LYS A 161 9.91 24.02 -12.02
CA LYS A 161 11.32 23.77 -12.33
C LYS A 161 12.18 24.96 -11.91
N ASP A 162 13.27 24.69 -11.19
CA ASP A 162 14.23 25.69 -10.72
C ASP A 162 15.66 25.17 -10.92
N GLY A 163 16.24 25.50 -12.07
CA GLY A 163 17.52 24.95 -12.51
C GLY A 163 17.48 23.43 -12.62
N ASP A 164 18.39 22.75 -11.93
CA ASP A 164 18.46 21.29 -11.87
C ASP A 164 17.50 20.67 -10.85
N ASN A 165 16.74 21.49 -10.12
CA ASN A 165 15.81 21.06 -9.09
C ASN A 165 14.36 21.32 -9.47
N TRP A 166 13.46 20.81 -8.63
CA TRP A 166 12.04 21.10 -8.65
C TRP A 166 11.60 21.66 -7.30
N VAL A 167 10.67 22.57 -7.31
CA VAL A 167 10.03 23.13 -6.10
C VAL A 167 8.59 22.64 -6.07
N LEU A 168 8.22 21.89 -5.03
CA LEU A 168 6.87 21.39 -4.85
C LEU A 168 6.12 22.26 -3.84
N ILE A 169 4.88 22.68 -4.21
CA ILE A 169 4.02 23.52 -3.36
C ILE A 169 2.61 22.96 -3.37
N GLY A 170 2.06 22.64 -2.21
CA GLY A 170 0.69 22.15 -2.08
C GLY A 170 0.44 21.32 -0.83
N ASN A 171 -0.74 20.69 -0.80
CA ASN A 171 -1.19 19.88 0.33
C ASN A 171 -1.60 18.50 -0.15
N LYS A 172 -1.23 17.47 0.62
CA LYS A 172 -1.65 16.08 0.38
C LYS A 172 -2.48 15.57 1.53
N SER A 173 -3.49 14.76 1.21
CA SER A 173 -4.43 14.19 2.18
C SER A 173 -4.48 12.68 2.05
N PHE A 174 -4.76 12.01 3.17
CA PHE A 174 -5.02 10.57 3.26
C PHE A 174 -3.88 9.68 2.72
N SER A 175 -2.65 10.16 2.78
CA SER A 175 -1.47 9.39 2.39
C SER A 175 -1.07 8.41 3.49
N GLY A 176 -1.14 7.13 3.22
CA GLY A 176 -0.86 6.10 4.22
C GLY A 176 0.61 5.97 4.57
N ASN A 177 0.90 5.84 5.86
CA ASN A 177 2.24 5.68 6.42
C ASN A 177 3.23 6.82 6.11
N SER A 178 2.77 7.99 5.65
CA SER A 178 3.67 9.05 5.20
C SER A 178 4.51 9.65 6.32
N SER A 179 3.98 9.74 7.55
CA SER A 179 4.74 10.31 8.67
C SER A 179 5.89 9.39 9.15
N ARG A 180 5.85 8.12 8.79
CA ARG A 180 6.87 7.11 9.17
C ARG A 180 7.71 6.60 8.00
N SER A 181 7.41 7.00 6.75
CA SER A 181 8.07 6.48 5.56
C SER A 181 9.46 7.06 5.34
N ASP A 182 10.36 6.30 4.73
CA ASP A 182 11.68 6.76 4.31
C ASP A 182 11.58 7.70 3.10
N PHE A 183 10.58 7.45 2.23
CA PHE A 183 10.26 8.30 1.08
C PHE A 183 8.76 8.30 0.79
N ILE A 184 8.31 9.34 0.12
CA ILE A 184 6.93 9.49 -0.36
C ILE A 184 6.96 9.70 -1.87
N LEU A 185 6.27 8.86 -2.63
CA LEU A 185 6.01 9.15 -4.05
C LEU A 185 4.87 10.16 -4.16
N VAL A 186 5.23 11.41 -4.44
CA VAL A 186 4.31 12.55 -4.52
C VAL A 186 3.95 12.83 -5.98
N TRP A 187 2.65 12.93 -6.27
CA TRP A 187 2.15 13.43 -7.55
C TRP A 187 1.88 14.92 -7.46
N ALA A 188 2.41 15.68 -8.43
CA ALA A 188 2.20 17.11 -8.58
C ALA A 188 1.94 17.45 -10.05
N THR A 189 1.50 18.67 -10.35
CA THR A 189 1.28 19.13 -11.71
C THR A 189 2.22 20.28 -12.05
N VAL A 190 2.76 20.27 -13.28
CA VAL A 190 3.51 21.40 -13.82
C VAL A 190 2.58 22.48 -14.37
N ASP A 191 1.37 22.09 -14.78
CA ASP A 191 0.33 22.98 -15.27
C ASP A 191 -1.05 22.32 -15.07
N PRO A 192 -1.90 22.86 -14.18
CA PRO A 192 -3.25 22.34 -13.92
C PRO A 192 -4.15 22.32 -15.16
N SER A 193 -3.93 23.24 -16.13
CA SER A 193 -4.74 23.32 -17.36
C SER A 193 -4.57 22.10 -18.26
N LEU A 194 -3.46 21.40 -18.13
CA LEU A 194 -3.16 20.18 -18.87
C LEU A 194 -3.81 18.92 -18.26
N GLY A 195 -4.51 19.07 -17.12
CA GLY A 195 -5.08 17.94 -16.38
C GLY A 195 -4.03 16.84 -16.17
N ARG A 196 -4.36 15.60 -16.53
CA ARG A 196 -3.44 14.45 -16.39
C ARG A 196 -2.13 14.59 -17.18
N GLY A 197 -2.09 15.38 -18.23
CA GLY A 197 -0.89 15.64 -19.03
C GLY A 197 0.18 16.44 -18.26
N GLY A 198 -0.26 17.27 -17.33
CA GLY A 198 0.62 18.06 -16.46
C GLY A 198 1.23 17.27 -15.29
N HIS A 199 0.75 16.06 -15.02
CA HIS A 199 1.16 15.31 -13.85
C HIS A 199 2.61 14.81 -13.94
N ARG A 200 3.32 14.93 -12.83
CA ARG A 200 4.68 14.44 -12.61
C ARG A 200 4.72 13.73 -11.26
N ALA A 201 5.53 12.68 -11.12
CA ALA A 201 5.73 11.96 -9.88
C ALA A 201 7.14 12.23 -9.35
N PHE A 202 7.26 12.52 -8.07
CA PHE A 202 8.52 12.86 -7.41
C PHE A 202 8.77 11.95 -6.22
N LEU A 203 10.00 11.50 -6.07
CA LEU A 203 10.46 10.74 -4.90
C LEU A 203 10.97 11.73 -3.86
N VAL A 204 10.13 12.05 -2.89
CA VAL A 204 10.43 13.01 -1.82
C VAL A 204 10.89 12.24 -0.59
N GLU A 205 12.12 12.47 -0.16
CA GLU A 205 12.71 11.76 0.98
C GLU A 205 12.33 12.44 2.31
N ARG A 206 12.29 11.63 3.35
CA ARG A 206 12.10 12.15 4.70
C ARG A 206 13.18 13.18 5.05
N GLY A 207 12.76 14.30 5.64
CA GLY A 207 13.65 15.36 6.08
C GLY A 207 14.04 16.35 4.98
N MET A 208 13.54 16.23 3.76
CA MET A 208 13.71 17.28 2.76
C MET A 208 13.07 18.58 3.27
N PRO A 209 13.78 19.73 3.15
CA PRO A 209 13.22 21.03 3.53
C PRO A 209 11.91 21.31 2.82
N GLY A 210 10.92 21.86 3.55
CA GLY A 210 9.60 22.15 3.02
C GLY A 210 8.62 20.96 3.03
N LEU A 211 9.04 19.75 3.38
CA LEU A 211 8.13 18.63 3.67
C LEU A 211 7.77 18.67 5.15
N GLN A 212 6.55 19.12 5.48
CA GLN A 212 6.20 19.47 6.87
C GLN A 212 4.72 19.30 7.19
N ASP A 213 4.34 19.64 8.43
CA ASP A 213 2.97 19.67 8.94
C ASP A 213 2.24 18.32 8.80
N PHE A 214 2.90 17.24 9.15
CA PHE A 214 2.27 15.92 9.15
C PHE A 214 1.16 15.86 10.21
N HIS A 215 -0.06 15.59 9.74
CA HIS A 215 -1.23 15.39 10.58
C HIS A 215 -1.81 13.98 10.34
N ILE A 216 -1.95 13.22 11.42
CA ILE A 216 -2.58 11.89 11.37
C ILE A 216 -4.09 12.06 11.51
N GLU A 217 -4.83 11.61 10.51
CA GLU A 217 -6.29 11.74 10.44
C GLU A 217 -7.00 10.87 11.48
N LYS A 218 -7.99 11.45 12.15
CA LYS A 218 -8.92 10.69 12.98
C LYS A 218 -9.94 9.99 12.10
N LYS A 219 -10.05 8.68 12.22
CA LYS A 219 -10.91 7.87 11.36
C LYS A 219 -11.95 7.10 12.17
N MET A 220 -13.09 6.78 11.54
CA MET A 220 -14.14 5.92 12.12
C MET A 220 -13.65 4.48 12.31
N GLY A 221 -12.88 3.94 11.36
CA GLY A 221 -12.33 2.60 11.37
C GLY A 221 -10.90 2.55 10.83
N LEU A 222 -10.32 1.36 10.72
CA LEU A 222 -8.93 1.14 10.31
C LEU A 222 -7.92 1.96 11.15
N LYS A 223 -8.18 2.07 12.45
CA LYS A 223 -7.44 2.99 13.32
C LYS A 223 -5.97 2.59 13.49
N ALA A 224 -5.66 1.29 13.38
CA ALA A 224 -4.28 0.80 13.39
C ALA A 224 -3.42 1.31 12.22
N TYR A 225 -4.06 1.73 11.13
CA TYR A 225 -3.41 2.28 9.95
C TYR A 225 -3.27 3.79 10.04
N GLU A 226 -2.08 4.29 9.78
CA GLU A 226 -1.82 5.71 9.66
C GLU A 226 -2.32 6.24 8.32
N SER A 227 -3.18 7.24 8.35
CA SER A 227 -3.62 8.02 7.19
C SER A 227 -3.22 9.46 7.47
N THR A 228 -2.40 10.04 6.63
CA THR A 228 -1.69 11.29 6.94
C THR A 228 -1.99 12.35 5.90
N SER A 229 -2.22 13.57 6.36
CA SER A 229 -2.13 14.78 5.56
C SER A 229 -0.82 15.49 5.85
N PHE A 230 -0.26 16.19 4.85
CA PHE A 230 0.97 16.96 5.00
C PHE A 230 1.04 18.10 3.99
N ARG A 231 1.95 19.05 4.24
CA ARG A 231 2.18 20.21 3.38
C ARG A 231 3.56 20.13 2.70
N LEU A 232 3.58 20.58 1.48
CA LEU A 232 4.79 20.88 0.71
C LEU A 232 4.89 22.40 0.59
N GLU A 233 5.80 23.00 1.33
CA GLU A 233 6.03 24.45 1.34
C GLU A 233 7.40 24.73 0.72
N GLU A 234 7.38 25.07 -0.57
CA GLU A 234 8.59 25.24 -1.36
C GLU A 234 9.57 24.05 -1.20
N CYS A 235 9.00 22.83 -1.14
CA CYS A 235 9.79 21.62 -0.95
C CYS A 235 10.71 21.41 -2.14
N ARG A 236 12.01 21.63 -1.93
CA ARG A 236 13.03 21.53 -2.97
C ARG A 236 13.48 20.10 -3.15
N VAL A 237 13.26 19.58 -4.35
CA VAL A 237 13.50 18.18 -4.72
C VAL A 237 14.51 18.13 -5.87
N PRO A 238 15.61 17.36 -5.78
CA PRO A 238 16.56 17.20 -6.86
C PRO A 238 15.91 16.69 -8.15
N GLY A 239 16.41 17.13 -9.32
CA GLY A 239 15.87 16.71 -10.61
C GLY A 239 15.94 15.19 -10.84
N GLU A 240 16.96 14.53 -10.28
CA GLU A 240 17.10 13.08 -10.31
C GLU A 240 15.99 12.32 -9.57
N ASN A 241 15.22 13.01 -8.71
CA ASN A 241 14.08 12.46 -8.00
C ASN A 241 12.76 12.57 -8.79
N LEU A 242 12.74 13.21 -9.95
CA LEU A 242 11.62 13.12 -10.89
C LEU A 242 11.56 11.69 -11.43
N LEU A 243 10.52 10.95 -11.10
CA LEU A 243 10.39 9.53 -11.41
C LEU A 243 10.42 9.30 -12.92
N GLY A 244 11.40 8.56 -13.41
CA GLY A 244 11.61 8.26 -14.82
C GLY A 244 12.37 9.35 -15.58
N GLY A 245 12.64 10.51 -14.96
CA GLY A 245 13.28 11.66 -15.62
C GLY A 245 12.38 12.39 -16.60
N GLU A 246 12.83 13.50 -17.18
CA GLU A 246 12.03 14.37 -18.05
C GLU A 246 11.60 13.65 -19.33
N ALA A 247 12.51 12.88 -19.96
CA ALA A 247 12.24 12.17 -21.21
C ALA A 247 11.04 11.21 -21.12
N TYR A 248 10.77 10.66 -19.94
CA TYR A 248 9.61 9.78 -19.73
C TYR A 248 8.28 10.53 -19.98
N TYR A 249 8.20 11.79 -19.55
CA TYR A 249 6.97 12.59 -19.67
C TYR A 249 6.79 13.21 -21.04
N GLU A 250 7.86 13.44 -21.80
CA GLU A 250 7.79 13.87 -23.20
C GLU A 250 7.08 12.84 -24.08
N SER A 251 7.21 11.55 -23.77
CA SER A 251 6.55 10.45 -24.49
C SER A 251 5.05 10.32 -24.25
N ARG A 252 4.42 11.18 -23.43
CA ARG A 252 3.01 11.09 -22.96
C ARG A 252 2.67 9.80 -22.21
N ALA A 253 3.66 9.04 -21.76
CA ALA A 253 3.46 7.78 -21.04
C ALA A 253 3.21 7.95 -19.52
N GLY A 254 3.47 9.14 -18.97
CA GLY A 254 3.56 9.40 -17.54
C GLY A 254 2.37 8.92 -16.70
N PHE A 255 1.14 9.26 -17.09
CA PHE A 255 -0.06 8.90 -16.32
C PHE A 255 -0.47 7.42 -16.46
N LYS A 256 -0.09 6.74 -17.54
CA LYS A 256 -0.45 5.33 -17.77
C LYS A 256 0.13 4.40 -16.71
N GLY A 257 1.33 4.69 -16.20
CA GLY A 257 1.97 3.89 -15.12
C GLY A 257 1.20 3.95 -13.80
N ALA A 258 0.69 5.13 -13.40
CA ALA A 258 -0.15 5.27 -12.21
C ALA A 258 -1.44 4.48 -12.34
N MET A 259 -2.13 4.58 -13.48
CA MET A 259 -3.39 3.86 -13.73
C MET A 259 -3.20 2.35 -13.75
N ALA A 260 -2.10 1.85 -14.30
CA ALA A 260 -1.78 0.42 -14.26
C ALA A 260 -1.65 -0.10 -12.81
N THR A 261 -1.01 0.67 -11.93
CA THR A 261 -0.89 0.35 -10.51
C THR A 261 -2.26 0.28 -9.85
N PHE A 262 -3.13 1.27 -10.04
CA PHE A 262 -4.48 1.25 -9.46
C PHE A 262 -5.33 0.11 -10.00
N ASN A 263 -5.31 -0.19 -11.29
CA ASN A 263 -6.06 -1.30 -11.87
C ASN A 263 -5.63 -2.66 -11.30
N ALA A 264 -4.34 -2.83 -11.02
CA ALA A 264 -3.83 -4.05 -10.40
C ALA A 264 -4.25 -4.22 -8.94
N THR A 265 -4.51 -3.13 -8.21
CA THR A 265 -4.86 -3.16 -6.78
C THR A 265 -6.36 -3.20 -6.52
N ARG A 266 -7.22 -2.73 -7.41
CA ARG A 266 -8.69 -2.70 -7.23
C ARG A 266 -9.31 -4.06 -6.87
N PRO A 267 -8.98 -5.18 -7.54
CA PRO A 267 -9.51 -6.49 -7.15
C PRO A 267 -9.09 -6.92 -5.74
N LEU A 268 -7.90 -6.52 -5.30
CA LEU A 268 -7.43 -6.79 -3.93
C LEU A 268 -8.27 -6.04 -2.90
N ILE A 269 -8.63 -4.78 -3.18
CA ILE A 269 -9.51 -3.99 -2.30
C ILE A 269 -10.89 -4.63 -2.17
N ALA A 270 -11.46 -5.16 -3.27
CA ALA A 270 -12.72 -5.89 -3.22
C ALA A 270 -12.61 -7.15 -2.33
N ALA A 271 -11.55 -7.94 -2.48
CA ALA A 271 -11.31 -9.11 -1.64
C ALA A 271 -11.15 -8.74 -0.15
N MET A 272 -10.51 -7.61 0.12
CA MET A 272 -10.36 -7.08 1.48
C MET A 272 -11.71 -6.69 2.10
N ALA A 273 -12.61 -6.09 1.32
CA ALA A 273 -13.97 -5.77 1.79
C ALA A 273 -14.76 -7.05 2.14
N VAL A 274 -14.63 -8.10 1.34
CA VAL A 274 -15.20 -9.42 1.64
C VAL A 274 -14.66 -9.97 2.96
N GLY A 275 -13.34 -9.88 3.20
CA GLY A 275 -12.73 -10.32 4.46
C GLY A 275 -13.30 -9.60 5.68
N ILE A 276 -13.47 -8.28 5.61
CA ILE A 276 -14.08 -7.46 6.68
C ILE A 276 -15.54 -7.89 6.89
N GLY A 277 -16.32 -8.04 5.81
CA GLY A 277 -17.73 -8.45 5.89
C GLY A 277 -17.90 -9.82 6.53
N ARG A 278 -17.06 -10.79 6.18
CA ARG A 278 -17.06 -12.12 6.82
C ARG A 278 -16.73 -12.04 8.31
N SER A 279 -15.73 -11.26 8.68
CA SER A 279 -15.39 -11.05 10.09
C SER A 279 -16.56 -10.44 10.88
N ALA A 280 -17.21 -9.42 10.32
CA ALA A 280 -18.36 -8.79 10.96
C ALA A 280 -19.53 -9.75 11.11
N LEU A 281 -19.79 -10.62 10.13
CA LEU A 281 -20.81 -11.64 10.19
C LEU A 281 -20.49 -12.68 11.31
N ASP A 282 -19.27 -13.19 11.34
CA ASP A 282 -18.86 -14.21 12.31
C ASP A 282 -18.94 -13.67 13.75
N GLU A 283 -18.49 -12.43 13.99
CA GLU A 283 -18.60 -11.77 15.29
C GLU A 283 -20.07 -11.52 15.69
N SER A 284 -20.90 -11.09 14.73
CA SER A 284 -22.32 -10.88 14.99
C SER A 284 -23.06 -12.19 15.35
N LEU A 285 -22.75 -13.27 14.63
CA LEU A 285 -23.31 -14.60 14.91
C LEU A 285 -22.82 -15.14 16.25
N ALA A 286 -21.56 -14.95 16.60
CA ALA A 286 -21.03 -15.35 17.89
C ALA A 286 -21.75 -14.60 19.03
N PHE A 287 -21.87 -13.28 18.92
CA PHE A 287 -22.60 -12.46 19.88
C PHE A 287 -24.07 -12.89 20.02
N ALA A 288 -24.75 -13.12 18.90
CA ALA A 288 -26.15 -13.56 18.92
C ALA A 288 -26.34 -14.92 19.59
N ARG A 289 -25.41 -15.87 19.39
CA ARG A 289 -25.42 -17.19 20.07
C ARG A 289 -25.18 -17.05 21.57
N GLU A 290 -24.16 -16.30 21.96
CA GLU A 290 -23.82 -16.09 23.39
C GLU A 290 -24.94 -15.41 24.17
N ASN A 291 -25.74 -14.54 23.51
CA ASN A 291 -26.87 -13.84 24.11
C ASN A 291 -28.22 -14.50 23.81
N GLN A 292 -28.25 -15.75 23.30
CA GLN A 292 -29.47 -16.53 22.99
C GLN A 292 -30.46 -15.80 22.05
N MET A 293 -29.96 -14.87 21.23
CA MET A 293 -30.80 -14.05 20.33
C MET A 293 -31.32 -14.86 19.14
N LEU A 294 -30.63 -15.94 18.75
CA LEU A 294 -31.03 -16.79 17.61
C LEU A 294 -32.27 -17.66 17.92
N ASP A 295 -32.60 -17.86 19.18
CA ASP A 295 -33.77 -18.59 19.63
C ASP A 295 -35.03 -17.70 19.67
N ASP A 296 -34.88 -16.38 19.53
CA ASP A 296 -36.00 -15.42 19.49
C ASP A 296 -36.78 -15.61 18.16
N PRO A 297 -38.12 -15.89 18.21
CA PRO A 297 -38.93 -16.05 17.02
C PRO A 297 -38.87 -14.88 16.06
N ARG A 298 -38.69 -13.65 16.57
CA ARG A 298 -38.57 -12.42 15.77
C ARG A 298 -37.30 -12.37 14.92
N VAL A 299 -36.28 -13.13 15.31
CA VAL A 299 -35.00 -13.24 14.57
C VAL A 299 -34.98 -14.46 13.69
N ARG A 300 -35.51 -15.59 14.16
CA ARG A 300 -35.54 -16.86 13.45
C ARG A 300 -36.37 -16.83 12.16
N ASP A 301 -37.45 -16.06 12.16
CA ASP A 301 -38.45 -16.03 11.07
C ASP A 301 -38.19 -14.92 10.03
N ARG A 302 -37.00 -14.29 10.06
CA ARG A 302 -36.49 -13.31 9.07
C ARG A 302 -35.32 -13.85 8.31
#